data_4e0f6deeb8c1e45b8a3085a6fb5870df
#
_entry.id   4e0f6deeb8c1e45b8a3085a6fb5870df
#
_cell.length_a   1.000
_cell.length_b   1.000
_cell.length_c   1.000
_cell.angle_alpha   90.00
_cell.angle_beta   90.00
_cell.angle_gamma   90.00
#
_symmetry.space_group_name_H-M   'P 1'
#
loop_
_entity.id
_entity.type
_entity.pdbx_description
1 polymer ?
#
loop_
_entity_poly.entity_id
_entity_poly.type
_entity_poly.pdbx_seq_one_letter_code
_entity_poly.pdbx_strand_id
1 'polypeptide(L)'
;EIQRFMLEAYIEIDGKKYDWKLRLGINTGEIIAGVIGKTKFAFDIWGDTVNTASRTESSGEAGKVNITKATYEYVKDFFVCTYRGKIAAKNKGEIEMYFVERIRPELSLDTEGMTPNELFNEKFSQLLLDKFSFKKSESRILKLLAEKLPEGLYYHGIHHTIDVTNSAEEIAREEGVEGEDLFLLKTAALFHDAGFVQEYV
;
A
#
# COMPACT_ATOMS: atom_id res chain seq x y z
N GLU A 1 9.36 8.27 -9.88
CA GLU A 1 9.17 7.72 -11.25
C GLU A 1 7.90 8.25 -11.93
N ILE A 2 6.69 8.09 -11.35
CA ILE A 2 5.42 8.54 -11.98
C ILE A 2 5.45 10.02 -12.33
N GLN A 3 5.85 10.90 -11.41
CA GLN A 3 5.93 12.34 -11.68
C GLN A 3 6.94 12.67 -12.81
N ARG A 4 8.08 11.98 -12.84
CA ARG A 4 9.07 12.16 -13.91
C ARG A 4 8.52 11.72 -15.27
N PHE A 5 7.87 10.56 -15.32
CA PHE A 5 7.19 10.11 -16.53
C PHE A 5 6.19 11.15 -17.04
N MET A 6 5.40 11.76 -16.15
CA MET A 6 4.41 12.78 -16.50
C MET A 6 5.01 14.11 -17.00
N LEU A 7 6.28 14.42 -16.65
CA LEU A 7 6.99 15.59 -17.19
C LEU A 7 7.38 15.41 -18.67
N GLU A 8 7.57 14.17 -19.10
CA GLU A 8 7.95 13.80 -20.47
C GLU A 8 6.74 13.40 -21.32
N ALA A 9 5.63 12.99 -20.67
CA ALA A 9 4.43 12.55 -21.34
C ALA A 9 3.62 13.74 -21.87
N TYR A 10 3.31 13.74 -23.17
CA TYR A 10 2.39 14.69 -23.78
C TYR A 10 1.59 14.03 -24.90
N ILE A 11 0.43 14.62 -25.21
CA ILE A 11 -0.35 14.27 -26.40
C ILE A 11 -0.27 15.43 -27.38
N GLU A 12 -0.09 15.13 -28.65
CA GLU A 12 -0.15 16.14 -29.72
C GLU A 12 -1.48 16.00 -30.47
N ILE A 13 -2.28 17.08 -30.46
CA ILE A 13 -3.55 17.19 -31.17
C ILE A 13 -3.49 18.47 -32.02
N ASP A 14 -3.68 18.37 -33.32
CA ASP A 14 -3.65 19.50 -34.26
C ASP A 14 -2.35 20.35 -34.14
N GLY A 15 -1.21 19.69 -33.96
CA GLY A 15 0.10 20.35 -33.84
C GLY A 15 0.31 21.09 -32.50
N LYS A 16 -0.59 20.91 -31.52
CA LYS A 16 -0.44 21.45 -30.16
C LYS A 16 -0.12 20.34 -29.18
N LYS A 17 0.88 20.59 -28.33
CA LYS A 17 1.25 19.69 -27.24
C LYS A 17 0.39 19.98 -26.01
N TYR A 18 -0.15 18.92 -25.44
CA TYR A 18 -0.92 18.93 -24.19
C TYR A 18 -0.18 18.07 -23.18
N ASP A 19 0.32 18.68 -22.12
CA ASP A 19 0.93 18.04 -20.97
C ASP A 19 -0.07 17.92 -19.82
N TRP A 20 0.05 16.85 -19.04
CA TRP A 20 -0.77 16.65 -17.84
C TRP A 20 0.09 16.68 -16.60
N LYS A 21 -0.33 17.49 -15.66
CA LYS A 21 0.31 17.54 -14.35
C LYS A 21 -0.49 16.69 -13.36
N LEU A 22 0.13 15.65 -12.86
CA LEU A 22 -0.47 14.74 -11.90
C LEU A 22 -0.28 15.26 -10.47
N ARG A 23 -1.33 15.17 -9.68
CA ARG A 23 -1.31 15.37 -8.24
C ARG A 23 -1.37 14.00 -7.55
N LEU A 24 -0.50 13.75 -6.56
CA LEU A 24 -0.49 12.51 -5.80
C LEU A 24 -0.67 12.80 -4.31
N GLY A 25 -1.59 12.06 -3.68
CA GLY A 25 -1.80 12.09 -2.24
C GLY A 25 -1.69 10.69 -1.65
N ILE A 26 -0.86 10.52 -0.61
CA ILE A 26 -0.67 9.22 0.03
C ILE A 26 -0.96 9.35 1.53
N ASN A 27 -1.75 8.42 2.02
CA ASN A 27 -2.00 8.25 3.45
C ASN A 27 -1.86 6.78 3.83
N THR A 28 -1.29 6.52 4.99
CA THR A 28 -1.11 5.17 5.55
C THR A 28 -2.02 4.97 6.75
N GLY A 29 -2.73 3.85 6.79
CA GLY A 29 -3.63 3.50 7.87
C GLY A 29 -4.44 2.24 7.57
N GLU A 30 -5.29 1.84 8.50
CA GLU A 30 -6.17 0.68 8.34
C GLU A 30 -7.26 0.96 7.29
N ILE A 31 -7.57 -0.05 6.49
CA ILE A 31 -8.64 -0.02 5.50
C ILE A 31 -9.57 -1.21 5.71
N ILE A 32 -10.80 -1.07 5.23
CA ILE A 32 -11.73 -2.18 5.06
C ILE A 32 -11.79 -2.46 3.56
N ALA A 33 -11.58 -3.71 3.18
CA ALA A 33 -11.65 -4.15 1.80
C ALA A 33 -12.69 -5.25 1.67
N GLY A 34 -13.42 -5.28 0.57
CA GLY A 34 -14.44 -6.29 0.35
C GLY A 34 -15.02 -6.25 -1.06
N VAL A 35 -15.89 -7.22 -1.33
CA VAL A 35 -16.64 -7.33 -2.60
C VAL A 35 -18.06 -6.83 -2.37
N ILE A 36 -18.51 -5.93 -3.22
CA ILE A 36 -19.89 -5.41 -3.22
C ILE A 36 -20.61 -5.78 -4.51
N GLY A 37 -21.93 -5.88 -4.42
CA GLY A 37 -22.83 -6.13 -5.55
C GLY A 37 -23.58 -7.46 -5.45
N LYS A 38 -24.85 -7.45 -5.92
CA LYS A 38 -25.70 -8.67 -5.96
C LYS A 38 -25.65 -9.36 -7.32
N THR A 39 -25.49 -8.60 -8.39
CA THR A 39 -25.48 -9.11 -9.77
C THR A 39 -24.18 -8.85 -10.50
N LYS A 40 -23.45 -7.80 -10.09
CA LYS A 40 -22.12 -7.45 -10.60
C LYS A 40 -21.21 -7.20 -9.41
N PHE A 41 -20.29 -8.11 -9.18
CA PHE A 41 -19.34 -8.03 -8.08
C PHE A 41 -18.24 -7.01 -8.43
N ALA A 42 -17.95 -6.11 -7.49
CA ALA A 42 -16.83 -5.18 -7.57
C ALA A 42 -16.06 -5.23 -6.26
N PHE A 43 -14.74 -5.43 -6.33
CA PHE A 43 -13.86 -5.26 -5.17
C PHE A 43 -13.65 -3.78 -4.92
N ASP A 44 -13.78 -3.36 -3.67
CA ASP A 44 -13.58 -1.97 -3.28
C ASP A 44 -12.96 -1.87 -1.89
N ILE A 45 -12.44 -0.68 -1.56
CA ILE A 45 -11.82 -0.37 -0.29
C ILE A 45 -12.50 0.83 0.36
N TRP A 46 -12.72 0.75 1.67
CA TRP A 46 -13.37 1.81 2.43
C TRP A 46 -12.59 2.13 3.70
N GLY A 47 -12.96 3.23 4.30
CA GLY A 47 -12.50 3.65 5.61
C GLY A 47 -11.99 5.08 5.62
N ASP A 48 -11.69 5.53 6.82
CA ASP A 48 -11.18 6.86 7.09
C ASP A 48 -9.84 7.12 6.38
N THR A 49 -9.03 6.09 6.29
CA THR A 49 -7.73 6.11 5.60
C THR A 49 -7.86 6.48 4.12
N VAL A 50 -8.85 5.91 3.42
CA VAL A 50 -9.11 6.19 2.00
C VAL A 50 -9.58 7.63 1.82
N ASN A 51 -10.52 8.08 2.67
CA ASN A 51 -10.99 9.46 2.65
C ASN A 51 -9.87 10.46 2.93
N THR A 52 -8.99 10.14 3.87
CA THR A 52 -7.82 10.98 4.19
C THR A 52 -6.84 11.03 3.03
N ALA A 53 -6.57 9.92 2.32
CA ALA A 53 -5.75 9.89 1.12
C ALA A 53 -6.33 10.81 0.03
N SER A 54 -7.64 10.77 -0.22
CA SER A 54 -8.33 11.66 -1.15
C SER A 54 -8.19 13.14 -0.75
N ARG A 55 -8.25 13.46 0.56
CA ARG A 55 -8.03 14.84 1.04
C ARG A 55 -6.57 15.26 0.90
N THR A 56 -5.65 14.35 1.13
CA THR A 56 -4.21 14.58 0.94
C THR A 56 -3.91 14.88 -0.54
N GLU A 57 -4.53 14.15 -1.47
CA GLU A 57 -4.43 14.42 -2.90
C GLU A 57 -5.00 15.80 -3.23
N SER A 58 -6.24 16.08 -2.85
CA SER A 58 -6.92 17.34 -3.21
C SER A 58 -6.30 18.59 -2.60
N SER A 59 -5.56 18.45 -1.49
CA SER A 59 -4.77 19.50 -0.85
C SER A 59 -3.33 19.57 -1.38
N GLY A 60 -2.95 18.69 -2.32
CA GLY A 60 -1.63 18.64 -2.94
C GLY A 60 -1.44 19.69 -4.02
N GLU A 61 -0.24 19.71 -4.59
CA GLU A 61 0.14 20.55 -5.72
C GLU A 61 0.45 19.68 -6.94
N ALA A 62 0.11 20.18 -8.12
CA ALA A 62 0.42 19.49 -9.38
C ALA A 62 1.93 19.31 -9.54
N GLY A 63 2.37 18.11 -9.93
CA GLY A 63 3.77 17.73 -10.06
C GLY A 63 4.43 17.29 -8.75
N LYS A 64 3.70 17.30 -7.62
CA LYS A 64 4.24 16.91 -6.30
C LYS A 64 3.56 15.67 -5.73
N VAL A 65 4.26 15.01 -4.82
CA VAL A 65 3.75 13.91 -4.00
C VAL A 65 3.51 14.46 -2.59
N ASN A 66 2.24 14.53 -2.20
CA ASN A 66 1.82 14.99 -0.90
C ASN A 66 1.52 13.79 0.01
N ILE A 67 2.04 13.79 1.23
CA ILE A 67 1.85 12.71 2.18
C ILE A 67 1.38 13.23 3.53
N THR A 68 0.64 12.41 4.27
CA THR A 68 0.29 12.71 5.66
C THR A 68 1.45 12.41 6.60
N LYS A 69 1.35 12.92 7.85
CA LYS A 69 2.28 12.56 8.94
C LYS A 69 2.36 11.04 9.15
N ALA A 70 1.23 10.33 9.06
CA ALA A 70 1.22 8.87 9.20
C ALA A 70 2.12 8.19 8.16
N THR A 71 2.07 8.63 6.90
CA THR A 71 2.97 8.13 5.86
C THR A 71 4.41 8.62 6.06
N TYR A 72 4.59 9.90 6.46
CA TYR A 72 5.91 10.47 6.72
C TYR A 72 6.72 9.65 7.73
N GLU A 73 6.12 9.16 8.81
CA GLU A 73 6.81 8.34 9.82
C GLU A 73 7.39 7.03 9.25
N TYR A 74 6.84 6.51 8.15
CA TYR A 74 7.38 5.32 7.47
C TYR A 74 8.51 5.67 6.49
N VAL A 75 8.47 6.86 5.88
CA VAL A 75 9.35 7.18 4.75
C VAL A 75 10.44 8.20 5.08
N LYS A 76 10.41 8.84 6.24
CA LYS A 76 11.33 9.91 6.65
C LYS A 76 12.82 9.53 6.62
N ASP A 77 13.12 8.25 6.83
CA ASP A 77 14.50 7.74 6.82
C ASP A 77 15.00 7.40 5.40
N PHE A 78 14.10 7.44 4.41
CA PHE A 78 14.38 7.14 3.00
C PHE A 78 14.36 8.38 2.12
N PHE A 79 13.50 9.35 2.44
CA PHE A 79 13.23 10.51 1.59
C PHE A 79 13.49 11.83 2.32
N VAL A 80 13.91 12.79 1.54
CA VAL A 80 13.88 14.21 1.94
C VAL A 80 12.45 14.68 1.77
N CYS A 81 11.86 15.19 2.86
CA CYS A 81 10.48 15.66 2.88
C CYS A 81 10.41 17.09 3.40
N THR A 82 9.58 17.90 2.76
CA THR A 82 9.32 19.29 3.17
C THR A 82 8.02 19.39 3.94
N TYR A 83 8.07 19.84 5.18
CA TYR A 83 6.88 20.07 6.01
C TYR A 83 6.03 21.20 5.46
N ARG A 84 4.74 20.96 5.29
CA ARG A 84 3.77 21.92 4.76
C ARG A 84 2.95 22.62 5.85
N GLY A 85 3.04 22.17 7.08
CA GLY A 85 2.18 22.60 8.18
C GLY A 85 0.93 21.75 8.32
N LYS A 86 0.00 22.25 9.10
CA LYS A 86 -1.34 21.69 9.29
C LYS A 86 -2.28 22.26 8.24
N ILE A 87 -2.80 21.41 7.38
CA ILE A 87 -3.66 21.78 6.26
C ILE A 87 -5.10 21.43 6.60
N ALA A 88 -6.00 22.39 6.48
CA ALA A 88 -7.43 22.15 6.67
C ALA A 88 -7.97 21.17 5.63
N ALA A 89 -8.51 20.04 6.07
CA ALA A 89 -9.09 19.02 5.23
C ALA A 89 -10.59 18.89 5.51
N LYS A 90 -11.39 18.93 4.44
CA LYS A 90 -12.85 18.90 4.55
C LYS A 90 -13.33 17.71 5.40
N ASN A 91 -14.08 18.00 6.47
CA ASN A 91 -14.63 17.02 7.43
C ASN A 91 -13.58 16.23 8.25
N LYS A 92 -12.30 16.70 8.30
CA LYS A 92 -11.19 16.04 9.01
C LYS A 92 -10.43 16.96 9.97
N GLY A 93 -10.77 18.26 9.98
CA GLY A 93 -9.99 19.23 10.71
C GLY A 93 -8.63 19.49 10.04
N GLU A 94 -7.60 19.69 10.82
CA GLU A 94 -6.25 19.95 10.34
C GLU A 94 -5.43 18.67 10.28
N ILE A 95 -4.77 18.43 9.16
CA ILE A 95 -3.89 17.27 8.91
C ILE A 95 -2.47 17.78 8.64
N GLU A 96 -1.49 17.27 9.36
CA GLU A 96 -0.07 17.53 9.09
C GLU A 96 0.33 16.84 7.79
N MET A 97 0.89 17.63 6.86
CA MET A 97 1.25 17.16 5.53
C MET A 97 2.69 17.51 5.18
N TYR A 98 3.26 16.73 4.27
CA TYR A 98 4.63 16.87 3.79
C TYR A 98 4.67 16.65 2.27
N PHE A 99 5.58 17.35 1.58
CA PHE A 99 5.96 16.97 0.22
C PHE A 99 7.14 16.03 0.26
N VAL A 100 7.09 14.95 -0.52
CA VAL A 100 8.25 14.09 -0.79
C VAL A 100 9.02 14.71 -1.95
N GLU A 101 10.27 15.07 -1.71
CA GLU A 101 11.09 15.76 -2.70
C GLU A 101 11.97 14.77 -3.49
N ARG A 102 12.76 13.97 -2.78
CA ARG A 102 13.72 13.04 -3.40
C ARG A 102 14.16 11.97 -2.40
N ILE A 103 14.80 10.93 -2.90
CA ILE A 103 15.53 9.96 -2.07
C ILE A 103 16.69 10.70 -1.37
N ARG A 104 16.98 10.33 -0.14
CA ARG A 104 18.12 10.88 0.60
C ARG A 104 19.42 10.62 -0.17
N PRO A 105 20.38 11.57 -0.20
CA PRO A 105 21.60 11.44 -0.98
C PRO A 105 22.38 10.16 -0.70
N GLU A 106 22.45 9.74 0.57
CA GLU A 106 23.12 8.52 1.00
C GLU A 106 22.45 7.21 0.54
N LEU A 107 21.20 7.30 0.08
CA LEU A 107 20.38 6.18 -0.37
C LEU A 107 20.12 6.20 -1.87
N SER A 108 20.72 7.15 -2.60
CA SER A 108 20.55 7.30 -4.04
C SER A 108 21.82 7.00 -4.82
N LEU A 109 21.66 6.46 -6.03
CA LEU A 109 22.74 6.30 -7.01
C LEU A 109 23.07 7.61 -7.73
N ASP A 110 22.07 8.51 -7.86
CA ASP A 110 22.21 9.75 -8.58
C ASP A 110 22.10 10.98 -7.63
N THR A 111 22.63 12.11 -8.07
CA THR A 111 22.61 13.35 -7.30
C THR A 111 21.22 13.98 -7.19
N GLU A 112 20.31 13.58 -8.09
CA GLU A 112 18.93 14.07 -8.13
C GLU A 112 18.03 13.37 -7.12
N GLY A 113 18.46 12.21 -6.60
CA GLY A 113 17.71 11.41 -5.64
C GLY A 113 16.53 10.68 -6.26
N MET A 114 16.71 10.17 -7.48
CA MET A 114 15.66 9.49 -8.26
C MET A 114 15.82 7.98 -8.30
N THR A 115 17.05 7.49 -8.21
CA THR A 115 17.37 6.06 -8.35
C THR A 115 17.86 5.49 -7.03
N PRO A 116 17.18 4.52 -6.41
CA PRO A 116 17.62 3.92 -5.17
C PRO A 116 18.93 3.12 -5.37
N ASN A 117 19.82 3.15 -4.37
CA ASN A 117 21.01 2.32 -4.30
C ASN A 117 20.76 1.02 -3.51
N GLU A 118 21.78 0.16 -3.39
CA GLU A 118 21.70 -1.09 -2.64
C GLU A 118 21.31 -0.87 -1.17
N LEU A 119 21.87 0.14 -0.54
CA LEU A 119 21.56 0.47 0.86
C LEU A 119 20.07 0.87 1.06
N PHE A 120 19.47 1.55 0.08
CA PHE A 120 18.04 1.81 0.10
C PHE A 120 17.25 0.50 0.09
N ASN A 121 17.60 -0.43 -0.82
CA ASN A 121 16.90 -1.70 -0.95
C ASN A 121 17.04 -2.58 0.30
N GLU A 122 18.24 -2.64 0.88
CA GLU A 122 18.49 -3.36 2.13
C GLU A 122 17.64 -2.80 3.28
N LYS A 123 17.68 -1.48 3.50
CA LYS A 123 16.88 -0.81 4.54
C LYS A 123 15.38 -0.97 4.31
N PHE A 124 14.93 -0.92 3.06
CA PHE A 124 13.53 -1.09 2.72
C PHE A 124 13.05 -2.52 3.00
N SER A 125 13.83 -3.53 2.59
CA SER A 125 13.55 -4.94 2.90
C SER A 125 13.51 -5.18 4.42
N GLN A 126 14.45 -4.60 5.18
CA GLN A 126 14.44 -4.69 6.64
C GLN A 126 13.19 -4.02 7.25
N LEU A 127 12.80 -2.85 6.75
CA LEU A 127 11.57 -2.16 7.19
C LEU A 127 10.32 -3.02 6.96
N LEU A 128 10.24 -3.70 5.80
CA LEU A 128 9.15 -4.62 5.49
C LEU A 128 9.12 -5.80 6.47
N LEU A 129 10.27 -6.43 6.73
CA LEU A 129 10.36 -7.54 7.68
C LEU A 129 9.98 -7.12 9.10
N ASP A 130 10.40 -5.94 9.55
CA ASP A 130 10.15 -5.44 10.91
C ASP A 130 8.69 -4.99 11.10
N LYS A 131 8.10 -4.35 10.10
CA LYS A 131 6.74 -3.78 10.18
C LYS A 131 5.66 -4.78 9.80
N PHE A 132 5.93 -5.62 8.81
CA PHE A 132 5.00 -6.61 8.27
C PHE A 132 5.39 -8.02 8.71
N SER A 133 5.45 -8.24 10.03
CA SER A 133 5.70 -9.57 10.56
C SER A 133 4.59 -10.53 10.12
N PHE A 134 4.93 -11.48 9.24
CA PHE A 134 4.03 -12.56 8.80
C PHE A 134 3.35 -13.23 10.01
N LYS A 135 4.10 -13.54 11.05
CA LYS A 135 3.59 -14.17 12.29
C LYS A 135 2.51 -13.35 13.00
N LYS A 136 2.61 -12.01 12.98
CA LYS A 136 1.56 -11.13 13.54
C LYS A 136 0.31 -11.14 12.67
N SER A 137 0.48 -11.09 11.34
CA SER A 137 -0.60 -11.16 10.37
C SER A 137 -1.31 -12.51 10.45
N GLU A 138 -0.55 -13.61 10.50
CA GLU A 138 -1.06 -14.96 10.68
C GLU A 138 -1.90 -15.10 11.95
N SER A 139 -1.35 -14.70 13.09
CA SER A 139 -2.06 -14.77 14.37
C SER A 139 -3.36 -13.96 14.36
N ARG A 140 -3.34 -12.77 13.73
CA ARG A 140 -4.51 -11.89 13.63
C ARG A 140 -5.58 -12.48 12.70
N ILE A 141 -5.20 -12.99 11.53
CA ILE A 141 -6.15 -13.53 10.56
C ILE A 141 -6.75 -14.85 11.04
N LEU A 142 -5.96 -15.76 11.59
CA LEU A 142 -6.47 -17.02 12.13
C LEU A 142 -7.44 -16.79 13.29
N LYS A 143 -7.16 -15.81 14.15
CA LYS A 143 -8.10 -15.39 15.20
C LYS A 143 -9.40 -14.83 14.61
N LEU A 144 -9.30 -13.96 13.58
CA LEU A 144 -10.46 -13.38 12.91
C LEU A 144 -11.34 -14.46 12.27
N LEU A 145 -10.72 -15.42 11.57
CA LEU A 145 -11.41 -16.56 10.97
C LEU A 145 -12.09 -17.41 12.05
N ALA A 146 -11.41 -17.67 13.17
CA ALA A 146 -11.97 -18.43 14.30
C ALA A 146 -13.21 -17.78 14.90
N GLU A 147 -13.22 -16.44 15.00
CA GLU A 147 -14.29 -15.69 15.67
C GLU A 147 -15.45 -15.31 14.74
N LYS A 148 -15.19 -15.21 13.44
CA LYS A 148 -16.10 -14.55 12.48
C LYS A 148 -16.58 -15.42 11.33
N LEU A 149 -15.95 -16.59 11.08
CA LEU A 149 -16.43 -17.47 10.01
C LEU A 149 -17.84 -18.00 10.32
N PRO A 150 -18.77 -17.90 9.36
CA PRO A 150 -20.10 -18.48 9.52
C PRO A 150 -20.06 -19.98 9.78
N GLU A 151 -20.96 -20.47 10.64
CA GLU A 151 -21.15 -21.90 10.84
C GLU A 151 -21.57 -22.57 9.53
N GLY A 152 -20.93 -23.67 9.17
CA GLY A 152 -21.24 -24.42 7.94
C GLY A 152 -20.27 -24.23 6.77
N LEU A 153 -19.27 -23.35 6.88
CA LEU A 153 -18.18 -23.22 5.89
C LEU A 153 -17.06 -24.24 6.20
N TYR A 154 -17.34 -25.51 5.99
CA TYR A 154 -16.40 -26.60 6.33
C TYR A 154 -15.10 -26.56 5.51
N TYR A 155 -15.16 -26.09 4.26
CA TYR A 155 -13.99 -26.05 3.37
C TYR A 155 -13.12 -24.82 3.62
N HIS A 156 -13.71 -23.67 3.88
CA HIS A 156 -13.01 -22.39 4.10
C HIS A 156 -12.66 -22.13 5.57
N GLY A 157 -12.29 -23.16 6.31
CA GLY A 157 -11.95 -23.09 7.72
C GLY A 157 -10.47 -22.74 7.95
N ILE A 158 -10.12 -22.54 9.23
CA ILE A 158 -8.76 -22.26 9.68
C ILE A 158 -7.75 -23.29 9.14
N HIS A 159 -8.12 -24.58 9.15
CA HIS A 159 -7.25 -25.65 8.65
C HIS A 159 -6.93 -25.48 7.18
N HIS A 160 -7.93 -25.16 6.35
CA HIS A 160 -7.73 -24.87 4.94
C HIS A 160 -6.78 -23.69 4.72
N THR A 161 -6.99 -22.59 5.42
CA THR A 161 -6.10 -21.41 5.33
C THR A 161 -4.65 -21.73 5.70
N ILE A 162 -4.44 -22.55 6.75
CA ILE A 162 -3.10 -23.01 7.16
C ILE A 162 -2.49 -23.91 6.08
N ASP A 163 -3.25 -24.87 5.56
CA ASP A 163 -2.79 -25.83 4.55
C ASP A 163 -2.41 -25.11 3.24
N VAL A 164 -3.24 -24.17 2.78
CA VAL A 164 -2.96 -23.35 1.60
C VAL A 164 -1.69 -22.50 1.79
N THR A 165 -1.52 -21.89 2.97
CA THR A 165 -0.35 -21.08 3.27
C THR A 165 0.93 -21.92 3.30
N ASN A 166 0.89 -23.10 3.91
CA ASN A 166 2.03 -24.00 3.98
C ASN A 166 2.38 -24.58 2.60
N SER A 167 1.38 -25.01 1.83
CA SER A 167 1.59 -25.51 0.46
C SER A 167 2.16 -24.43 -0.47
N ALA A 168 1.67 -23.19 -0.34
CA ALA A 168 2.21 -22.07 -1.10
C ALA A 168 3.68 -21.79 -0.76
N GLU A 169 4.06 -21.88 0.53
CA GLU A 169 5.45 -21.74 0.95
C GLU A 169 6.35 -22.87 0.43
N GLU A 170 5.88 -24.12 0.50
CA GLU A 170 6.62 -25.29 0.03
C GLU A 170 6.90 -25.22 -1.47
N ILE A 171 5.84 -24.99 -2.28
CA ILE A 171 5.97 -24.84 -3.74
C ILE A 171 6.89 -23.65 -4.11
N ALA A 172 6.73 -22.52 -3.44
CA ALA A 172 7.55 -21.34 -3.69
C ALA A 172 9.04 -21.60 -3.46
N ARG A 173 9.37 -22.32 -2.36
CA ARG A 173 10.76 -22.68 -2.06
C ARG A 173 11.35 -23.68 -3.07
N GLU A 174 10.55 -24.63 -3.55
CA GLU A 174 10.95 -25.55 -4.61
C GLU A 174 11.23 -24.82 -5.93
N GLU A 175 10.49 -23.78 -6.23
CA GLU A 175 10.66 -22.90 -7.40
C GLU A 175 11.74 -21.81 -7.19
N GLY A 176 12.44 -21.81 -6.05
CA GLY A 176 13.51 -20.85 -5.75
C GLY A 176 13.03 -19.44 -5.40
N VAL A 177 11.76 -19.29 -5.02
CA VAL A 177 11.19 -18.01 -4.57
C VAL A 177 11.59 -17.76 -3.11
N GLU A 178 12.25 -16.64 -2.86
CA GLU A 178 12.78 -16.28 -1.53
C GLU A 178 12.49 -14.80 -1.20
N GLY A 179 12.88 -14.38 0.01
CA GLY A 179 12.87 -12.98 0.42
C GLY A 179 11.47 -12.35 0.40
N GLU A 180 11.37 -11.19 -0.24
CA GLU A 180 10.14 -10.38 -0.30
C GLU A 180 9.03 -11.08 -1.07
N ASP A 181 9.35 -11.73 -2.19
CA ASP A 181 8.36 -12.44 -3.02
C ASP A 181 7.74 -13.61 -2.27
N LEU A 182 8.53 -14.36 -1.50
CA LEU A 182 8.01 -15.41 -0.62
C LEU A 182 7.10 -14.85 0.48
N PHE A 183 7.48 -13.72 1.07
CA PHE A 183 6.65 -13.03 2.07
C PHE A 183 5.32 -12.58 1.48
N LEU A 184 5.31 -11.98 0.29
CA LEU A 184 4.10 -11.53 -0.40
C LEU A 184 3.20 -12.70 -0.77
N LEU A 185 3.76 -13.78 -1.32
CA LEU A 185 3.03 -14.98 -1.69
C LEU A 185 2.35 -15.63 -0.47
N LYS A 186 3.10 -15.81 0.62
CA LYS A 186 2.55 -16.35 1.88
C LYS A 186 1.45 -15.46 2.45
N THR A 187 1.62 -14.14 2.35
CA THR A 187 0.61 -13.19 2.82
C THR A 187 -0.65 -13.29 1.96
N ALA A 188 -0.54 -13.36 0.64
CA ALA A 188 -1.67 -13.56 -0.25
C ALA A 188 -2.42 -14.87 0.05
N ALA A 189 -1.67 -15.97 0.22
CA ALA A 189 -2.23 -17.27 0.60
C ALA A 189 -2.96 -17.24 1.96
N LEU A 190 -2.39 -16.56 2.95
CA LEU A 190 -2.98 -16.39 4.27
C LEU A 190 -4.31 -15.64 4.25
N PHE A 191 -4.43 -14.62 3.39
CA PHE A 191 -5.61 -13.74 3.33
C PHE A 191 -6.63 -14.14 2.26
N HIS A 192 -6.42 -15.22 1.50
CA HIS A 192 -7.29 -15.58 0.37
C HIS A 192 -8.77 -15.77 0.76
N ASP A 193 -9.03 -16.30 1.96
CA ASP A 193 -10.38 -16.55 2.49
C ASP A 193 -10.87 -15.47 3.47
N ALA A 194 -10.11 -14.40 3.67
CA ALA A 194 -10.48 -13.34 4.61
C ALA A 194 -11.82 -12.65 4.27
N GLY A 195 -12.23 -12.68 3.00
CA GLY A 195 -13.50 -12.13 2.54
C GLY A 195 -14.74 -12.86 3.10
N PHE A 196 -14.62 -14.13 3.47
CA PHE A 196 -15.73 -14.92 4.02
C PHE A 196 -16.13 -14.56 5.45
N VAL A 197 -15.34 -13.72 6.14
CA VAL A 197 -15.67 -13.22 7.49
C VAL A 197 -16.72 -12.10 7.48
N GLN A 198 -17.02 -11.52 6.34
CA GLN A 198 -18.09 -10.55 6.19
C GLN A 198 -19.36 -11.30 5.75
N GLU A 199 -20.47 -11.07 6.47
CA GLU A 199 -21.75 -11.66 6.11
C GLU A 199 -22.07 -11.42 4.64
N TYR A 200 -22.34 -12.53 3.92
CA TYR A 200 -23.04 -12.47 2.65
C TYR A 200 -24.47 -11.97 2.94
N VAL A 201 -24.71 -10.69 2.79
CA VAL A 201 -26.05 -10.12 2.82
C VAL A 201 -26.65 -10.16 1.42
#